data_6250e0c8edbf03ffd29b945e5b670799
#
_entry.id   6250e0c8edbf03ffd29b945e5b670799
#
_cell.length_a   1.000
_cell.length_b   1.000
_cell.length_c   1.000
_cell.angle_alpha   90.00
_cell.angle_beta   90.00
_cell.angle_gamma   90.00
#
_symmetry.space_group_name_H-M   'P 1'
#
loop_
_entity.id
_entity.type
_entity.pdbx_description
1 polymer ?
#
loop_
_entity_poly.entity_id
_entity_poly.type
_entity_poly.pdbx_seq_one_letter_code
_entity_poly.pdbx_strand_id
1 'polypeptide(L)'
;MKNGGFDVYFWNSFREMLSDTDFTKKKVVHSPYSRKGNKILSGSIKQAQNAINEFTFVIPMQNDLYQKLIPFQSIVQVVNLYDEEVEFEGRVLSVSNKMTSTGFVQEVVCEDFLSFLHDSTQHYQKLKNTGAEAYLREILNQHNAQVEDYKRIYLGSVTVKSLTDKPWRYLGYESTWDTIRERIIANIGGYLTLRRASDGLYLDWTTSIGQNQESPIQLGRNIKSASREISFDGIATQIMPIGADEKNTKKQSKETKEEQGPDVTRKQIDISSVNGGKIWLEDAELVAKFGIIRKPVIWTEIDNPQVLKNRGLQYLRNQKIALAKWTVSAVERYLIDHRYVKFKIGNTHPILNAPLSGVETLQIIEKKIDILNPQSVDLVIGSRSQSLSAYQLQTQEAIESIERVKANQDIENKRDKLLTLTSELDRLRNEHKPEHAERIRGLEAEISKIKNELGGN
;
A
#
# COMPACT_ATOMS: atom_id res chain seq x y z
N MET A 1 -0.66 18.37 28.29
CA MET A 1 -0.96 17.89 26.93
C MET A 1 0.37 17.53 26.32
N LYS A 2 0.57 16.28 25.87
CA LYS A 2 1.71 15.94 25.02
C LYS A 2 1.50 16.72 23.71
N ASN A 3 2.41 17.58 23.37
CA ASN A 3 2.32 18.39 22.15
C ASN A 3 2.69 17.49 20.97
N GLY A 4 1.80 17.33 19.98
CA GLY A 4 2.05 16.51 18.80
C GLY A 4 3.16 17.09 17.91
N GLY A 5 3.83 16.23 17.18
CA GLY A 5 4.90 16.55 16.25
C GLY A 5 5.88 15.40 16.13
N PHE A 6 6.94 15.62 15.36
CA PHE A 6 7.99 14.62 15.16
C PHE A 6 9.35 15.20 15.49
N ASP A 7 10.16 14.42 16.21
CA ASP A 7 11.58 14.65 16.33
C ASP A 7 12.33 13.82 15.29
N VAL A 8 13.35 14.41 14.67
CA VAL A 8 14.26 13.72 13.76
C VAL A 8 15.64 13.69 14.39
N TYR A 9 16.12 12.48 14.61
CA TYR A 9 17.43 12.22 15.19
C TYR A 9 18.39 11.68 14.15
N PHE A 10 19.68 11.82 14.43
CA PHE A 10 20.78 11.43 13.56
C PHE A 10 21.91 10.80 14.36
N TRP A 11 22.53 9.78 13.81
CA TRP A 11 23.80 9.18 14.24
C TRP A 11 24.75 9.09 13.04
N ASN A 12 26.06 9.17 13.31
CA ASN A 12 27.06 9.11 12.24
C ASN A 12 27.13 7.71 11.59
N SER A 13 26.74 6.64 12.32
CA SER A 13 26.71 5.28 11.81
C SER A 13 25.72 4.40 12.57
N PHE A 14 25.35 3.24 11.98
CA PHE A 14 24.51 2.24 12.62
C PHE A 14 25.16 1.69 13.90
N ARG A 15 26.49 1.49 13.92
CA ARG A 15 27.20 1.05 15.14
C ARG A 15 27.14 2.08 16.26
N GLU A 16 27.22 3.38 15.92
CA GLU A 16 27.06 4.45 16.89
C GLU A 16 25.65 4.41 17.49
N MET A 17 24.61 4.26 16.66
CA MET A 17 23.23 4.15 17.11
C MET A 17 23.01 2.93 18.03
N LEU A 18 23.55 1.74 17.69
CA LEU A 18 23.43 0.53 18.52
C LEU A 18 24.16 0.69 19.88
N SER A 19 25.26 1.44 19.92
CA SER A 19 26.05 1.68 21.14
C SER A 19 25.54 2.85 21.99
N ASP A 20 24.54 3.58 21.52
CA ASP A 20 24.00 4.78 22.17
C ASP A 20 22.84 4.41 23.12
N THR A 21 23.15 3.63 24.15
CA THR A 21 22.17 3.15 25.14
C THR A 21 21.64 4.24 26.07
N ASP A 22 22.41 5.30 26.27
CA ASP A 22 22.09 6.46 27.11
C ASP A 22 21.62 7.69 26.31
N PHE A 23 21.46 7.51 24.99
CA PHE A 23 21.00 8.55 24.07
C PHE A 23 21.84 9.85 24.04
N THR A 24 23.12 9.76 24.40
CA THR A 24 24.03 10.92 24.43
C THR A 24 24.68 11.23 23.09
N LYS A 25 24.75 10.24 22.17
CA LYS A 25 25.38 10.37 20.85
C LYS A 25 24.43 10.87 19.77
N LYS A 26 23.12 10.71 19.99
CA LYS A 26 22.13 11.17 19.01
C LYS A 26 22.13 12.70 18.89
N LYS A 27 22.08 13.17 17.65
CA LYS A 27 21.97 14.59 17.35
C LYS A 27 20.57 14.90 16.79
N VAL A 28 20.07 16.09 17.11
CA VAL A 28 18.75 16.52 16.65
C VAL A 28 18.87 17.18 15.29
N VAL A 29 18.23 16.64 14.26
CA VAL A 29 18.05 17.24 12.93
C VAL A 29 16.88 18.21 12.93
N HIS A 30 15.79 17.80 13.60
CA HIS A 30 14.56 18.56 13.70
C HIS A 30 13.85 18.28 15.01
N SER A 31 13.34 19.35 15.62
CA SER A 31 12.35 19.26 16.67
C SER A 31 11.37 20.43 16.55
N PRO A 32 10.06 20.24 16.60
CA PRO A 32 9.10 21.33 16.54
C PRO A 32 9.29 22.33 17.69
N TYR A 33 9.87 21.88 18.81
CA TYR A 33 10.10 22.68 20.04
C TYR A 33 11.52 23.25 20.15
N SER A 34 12.41 22.94 19.20
CA SER A 34 13.75 23.54 19.20
C SER A 34 13.70 25.05 18.99
N ARG A 35 14.32 25.80 19.91
CA ARG A 35 14.49 27.25 19.79
C ARG A 35 15.71 27.67 18.94
N LYS A 36 16.63 26.75 18.72
CA LYS A 36 17.87 26.96 17.94
C LYS A 36 17.77 26.15 16.66
N GLY A 37 17.97 26.79 15.54
CA GLY A 37 18.32 26.32 14.17
C GLY A 37 18.04 24.91 13.66
N ASN A 38 17.85 23.92 14.54
CA ASN A 38 17.64 22.52 14.15
C ASN A 38 16.21 22.27 13.72
N LYS A 39 15.90 22.75 12.51
CA LYS A 39 14.61 22.56 11.83
C LYS A 39 14.82 22.14 10.39
N ILE A 40 13.90 21.36 9.90
CA ILE A 40 13.80 21.05 8.47
C ILE A 40 12.82 22.02 7.82
N LEU A 41 12.92 22.16 6.50
CA LEU A 41 12.01 22.99 5.68
C LEU A 41 10.84 22.18 5.14
N SER A 42 11.05 20.89 4.91
CA SER A 42 10.03 19.92 4.54
C SER A 42 10.48 18.53 4.96
N GLY A 43 9.54 17.62 5.19
CA GLY A 43 9.83 16.23 5.50
C GLY A 43 8.63 15.33 5.25
N SER A 44 8.84 14.22 4.56
CA SER A 44 7.81 13.29 4.19
C SER A 44 8.28 11.85 4.37
N ILE A 45 7.53 11.07 5.16
CA ILE A 45 7.72 9.63 5.29
C ILE A 45 6.72 8.93 4.36
N LYS A 46 7.20 8.01 3.53
CA LYS A 46 6.39 7.12 2.72
C LYS A 46 6.56 5.69 3.23
N GLN A 47 5.48 5.09 3.68
CA GLN A 47 5.41 3.70 4.13
C GLN A 47 4.53 2.92 3.17
N ALA A 48 4.93 1.69 2.81
CA ALA A 48 4.14 0.82 1.95
C ALA A 48 4.33 -0.66 2.30
N GLN A 49 3.30 -1.47 2.02
CA GLN A 49 3.37 -2.93 2.21
C GLN A 49 4.40 -3.54 1.25
N ASN A 50 5.22 -4.48 1.76
CA ASN A 50 6.21 -5.21 0.95
C ASN A 50 7.15 -4.30 0.16
N ALA A 51 7.50 -3.15 0.71
CA ALA A 51 8.38 -2.16 0.12
C ALA A 51 9.38 -1.63 1.15
N ILE A 52 10.45 -1.08 0.67
CA ILE A 52 11.39 -0.29 1.45
C ILE A 52 10.73 1.06 1.71
N ASN A 53 10.62 1.45 2.99
CA ASN A 53 10.07 2.75 3.35
C ASN A 53 11.09 3.85 3.10
N GLU A 54 10.60 5.04 2.79
CA GLU A 54 11.41 6.20 2.45
C GLU A 54 11.11 7.38 3.38
N PHE A 55 12.15 8.12 3.75
CA PHE A 55 12.03 9.41 4.40
C PHE A 55 12.84 10.45 3.64
N THR A 56 12.17 11.42 3.06
CA THR A 56 12.80 12.55 2.35
C THR A 56 12.58 13.83 3.13
N PHE A 57 13.65 14.60 3.34
CA PHE A 57 13.58 15.88 4.04
C PHE A 57 14.57 16.90 3.50
N VAL A 58 14.31 18.17 3.78
CA VAL A 58 15.15 19.29 3.36
C VAL A 58 15.62 20.08 4.58
N ILE A 59 16.93 20.26 4.71
CA ILE A 59 17.55 21.08 5.76
C ILE A 59 18.14 22.37 5.18
N PRO A 60 17.96 23.51 5.86
CA PRO A 60 18.61 24.77 5.49
C PRO A 60 20.08 24.80 5.94
N MET A 61 20.85 25.69 5.36
CA MET A 61 22.27 25.87 5.72
C MET A 61 22.49 26.20 7.21
N GLN A 62 21.50 26.79 7.89
CA GLN A 62 21.56 27.12 9.32
C GLN A 62 21.41 25.90 10.24
N ASN A 63 21.03 24.72 9.70
CA ASN A 63 20.95 23.51 10.48
C ASN A 63 22.35 22.99 10.81
N ASP A 64 22.60 22.64 12.07
CA ASP A 64 23.93 22.19 12.56
C ASP A 64 24.44 20.94 11.82
N LEU A 65 23.55 20.19 11.16
CA LEU A 65 23.86 18.97 10.40
C LEU A 65 23.96 19.19 8.89
N TYR A 66 23.87 20.45 8.43
CA TYR A 66 24.10 20.76 7.03
C TYR A 66 25.48 20.28 6.58
N GLN A 67 25.53 19.51 5.48
CA GLN A 67 26.75 18.86 4.92
C GLN A 67 27.43 17.82 5.84
N LYS A 68 26.78 17.35 6.91
CA LYS A 68 27.33 16.31 7.80
C LYS A 68 26.70 14.93 7.59
N LEU A 69 25.69 14.84 6.76
CA LEU A 69 24.98 13.60 6.44
C LEU A 69 25.73 12.88 5.33
N ILE A 70 26.20 11.65 5.60
CA ILE A 70 27.02 10.86 4.69
C ILE A 70 26.17 9.69 4.16
N PRO A 71 25.98 9.58 2.83
CA PRO A 71 25.26 8.45 2.22
C PRO A 71 25.83 7.09 2.64
N PHE A 72 24.96 6.11 2.79
CA PHE A 72 25.22 4.72 3.21
C PHE A 72 25.85 4.55 4.60
N GLN A 73 26.16 5.62 5.31
CA GLN A 73 26.77 5.58 6.63
C GLN A 73 25.87 6.16 7.71
N SER A 74 25.35 7.36 7.48
CA SER A 74 24.52 8.07 8.47
C SER A 74 23.16 7.41 8.65
N ILE A 75 22.70 7.38 9.90
CA ILE A 75 21.39 6.84 10.28
C ILE A 75 20.47 7.95 10.75
N VAL A 76 19.23 7.88 10.34
CA VAL A 76 18.17 8.82 10.69
C VAL A 76 16.99 8.09 11.29
N GLN A 77 16.43 8.62 12.36
CA GLN A 77 15.23 8.10 13.02
C GLN A 77 14.21 9.23 13.19
N VAL A 78 12.95 8.95 12.90
CA VAL A 78 11.83 9.86 13.14
C VAL A 78 10.94 9.29 14.23
N VAL A 79 10.76 10.04 15.30
CA VAL A 79 9.99 9.65 16.48
C VAL A 79 8.77 10.56 16.61
N ASN A 80 7.62 9.96 16.78
CA ASN A 80 6.40 10.67 17.06
C ASN A 80 6.35 11.06 18.54
N LEU A 81 6.28 12.36 18.83
CA LEU A 81 6.32 12.90 20.19
C LEU A 81 5.03 12.63 20.99
N TYR A 82 3.97 12.20 20.33
CA TYR A 82 2.69 11.95 20.96
C TYR A 82 2.63 10.58 21.65
N ASP A 83 3.11 9.52 20.95
CA ASP A 83 3.10 8.13 21.42
C ASP A 83 4.49 7.52 21.61
N GLU A 84 5.55 8.29 21.28
CA GLU A 84 6.95 7.87 21.34
C GLU A 84 7.28 6.71 20.37
N GLU A 85 6.36 6.39 19.43
CA GLU A 85 6.61 5.38 18.40
C GLU A 85 7.62 5.89 17.36
N VAL A 86 8.48 4.99 16.89
CA VAL A 86 9.38 5.23 15.78
C VAL A 86 8.59 5.08 14.47
N GLU A 87 8.40 6.18 13.74
CA GLU A 87 7.69 6.18 12.46
C GLU A 87 8.59 5.80 11.29
N PHE A 88 9.89 6.09 11.41
CA PHE A 88 10.90 5.74 10.43
C PHE A 88 12.25 5.56 11.10
N GLU A 89 13.00 4.59 10.63
CA GLU A 89 14.38 4.35 11.03
C GLU A 89 15.14 3.75 9.84
N GLY A 90 16.25 4.40 9.43
CA GLY A 90 16.96 3.94 8.25
C GLY A 90 18.24 4.70 7.97
N ARG A 91 18.88 4.33 6.85
CA ARG A 91 20.15 4.94 6.39
C ARG A 91 19.89 6.08 5.41
N VAL A 92 20.79 7.05 5.39
CA VAL A 92 20.85 8.04 4.33
C VAL A 92 21.27 7.35 3.02
N LEU A 93 20.42 7.47 1.99
CA LEU A 93 20.71 6.95 0.65
C LEU A 93 21.45 7.98 -0.20
N SER A 94 20.91 9.21 -0.24
CA SER A 94 21.48 10.27 -1.07
C SER A 94 21.31 11.64 -0.43
N VAL A 95 22.21 12.55 -0.81
CA VAL A 95 22.17 13.96 -0.43
C VAL A 95 22.36 14.82 -1.67
N SER A 96 21.59 15.90 -1.79
CA SER A 96 21.66 16.84 -2.90
C SER A 96 21.67 18.26 -2.36
N ASN A 97 22.74 19.01 -2.68
CA ASN A 97 22.87 20.42 -2.30
C ASN A 97 22.27 21.31 -3.38
N LYS A 98 21.37 22.21 -3.00
CA LYS A 98 20.67 23.10 -3.92
C LYS A 98 20.82 24.55 -3.47
N MET A 99 20.98 25.44 -4.43
CA MET A 99 20.83 26.89 -4.22
C MET A 99 19.44 27.29 -4.72
N THR A 100 18.66 27.90 -3.84
CA THR A 100 17.32 28.41 -4.15
C THR A 100 17.32 29.93 -4.02
N SER A 101 16.22 30.57 -4.42
CA SER A 101 16.06 32.03 -4.23
C SER A 101 16.06 32.45 -2.76
N THR A 102 15.83 31.52 -1.82
CA THR A 102 15.78 31.75 -0.37
C THR A 102 17.05 31.34 0.38
N GLY A 103 18.04 30.76 -0.31
CA GLY A 103 19.31 30.34 0.29
C GLY A 103 19.75 28.92 -0.13
N PHE A 104 20.73 28.42 0.61
CA PHE A 104 21.28 27.09 0.38
C PHE A 104 20.52 26.05 1.21
N VAL A 105 20.16 24.95 0.57
CA VAL A 105 19.46 23.82 1.19
C VAL A 105 20.10 22.51 0.82
N GLN A 106 19.92 21.50 1.66
CA GLN A 106 20.33 20.13 1.39
C GLN A 106 19.08 19.24 1.45
N GLU A 107 18.78 18.58 0.36
CA GLU A 107 17.77 17.52 0.29
C GLU A 107 18.41 16.18 0.60
N VAL A 108 17.76 15.41 1.46
CA VAL A 108 18.24 14.15 1.97
C VAL A 108 17.17 13.09 1.74
N VAL A 109 17.55 11.97 1.14
CA VAL A 109 16.70 10.80 0.96
C VAL A 109 17.25 9.67 1.83
N CYS A 110 16.38 9.06 2.63
CA CYS A 110 16.70 7.94 3.50
C CYS A 110 15.82 6.74 3.14
N GLU A 111 16.36 5.55 3.32
CA GLU A 111 15.67 4.27 3.18
C GLU A 111 15.71 3.49 4.49
N ASP A 112 14.66 2.75 4.82
CA ASP A 112 14.67 1.90 6.02
C ASP A 112 15.67 0.74 5.90
N PHE A 113 15.83 -0.04 6.98
CA PHE A 113 16.85 -1.09 7.01
C PHE A 113 16.56 -2.31 6.12
N LEU A 114 15.36 -2.44 5.52
CA LEU A 114 15.14 -3.39 4.45
C LEU A 114 16.05 -3.12 3.24
N SER A 115 16.49 -1.88 3.07
CA SER A 115 17.42 -1.47 2.01
C SER A 115 18.78 -2.15 2.09
N PHE A 116 19.17 -2.72 3.25
CA PHE A 116 20.39 -3.52 3.35
C PHE A 116 20.36 -4.75 2.43
N LEU A 117 19.18 -5.24 2.08
CA LEU A 117 19.03 -6.34 1.11
C LEU A 117 19.43 -5.97 -0.33
N HIS A 118 19.65 -4.69 -0.63
CA HIS A 118 20.26 -4.27 -1.89
C HIS A 118 21.79 -4.40 -1.89
N ASP A 119 22.42 -4.51 -0.71
CA ASP A 119 23.88 -4.53 -0.57
C ASP A 119 24.49 -5.91 -0.86
N SER A 120 23.67 -6.90 -1.27
CA SER A 120 24.10 -8.26 -1.60
C SER A 120 23.37 -8.81 -2.83
N THR A 121 23.96 -9.84 -3.43
CA THR A 121 23.42 -10.54 -4.60
C THR A 121 23.27 -12.03 -4.29
N GLN A 122 22.35 -12.68 -4.98
CA GLN A 122 22.20 -14.11 -4.87
C GLN A 122 23.16 -14.84 -5.81
N HIS A 123 23.71 -15.96 -5.38
CA HIS A 123 24.46 -16.86 -6.24
C HIS A 123 23.54 -17.89 -6.87
N TYR A 124 23.85 -18.32 -8.09
CA TYR A 124 23.07 -19.36 -8.74
C TYR A 124 23.03 -20.64 -7.88
N GLN A 125 21.83 -21.07 -7.56
CA GLN A 125 21.61 -22.28 -6.77
C GLN A 125 20.30 -22.96 -7.19
N LYS A 126 20.36 -24.28 -7.29
CA LYS A 126 19.20 -25.11 -7.57
C LYS A 126 18.77 -25.84 -6.30
N LEU A 127 17.63 -25.47 -5.76
CA LEU A 127 17.08 -26.00 -4.53
C LEU A 127 15.98 -27.01 -4.83
N LYS A 128 16.14 -28.22 -4.32
CA LYS A 128 15.16 -29.32 -4.52
C LYS A 128 14.33 -29.50 -3.25
N ASN A 129 13.03 -29.68 -3.42
CA ASN A 129 12.08 -29.96 -2.32
C ASN A 129 12.13 -28.90 -1.19
N THR A 130 12.26 -27.65 -1.55
CA THR A 130 12.46 -26.56 -0.60
C THR A 130 11.13 -25.86 -0.31
N GLY A 131 10.69 -25.92 0.95
CA GLY A 131 9.51 -25.20 1.44
C GLY A 131 9.71 -23.66 1.42
N ALA A 132 8.64 -22.92 1.62
CA ALA A 132 8.66 -21.46 1.57
C ALA A 132 9.65 -20.86 2.60
N GLU A 133 9.57 -21.29 3.85
CA GLU A 133 10.46 -20.84 4.92
C GLU A 133 11.93 -21.13 4.64
N ALA A 134 12.25 -22.39 4.25
CA ALA A 134 13.61 -22.78 3.95
C ALA A 134 14.18 -22.02 2.76
N TYR A 135 13.33 -21.64 1.80
CA TYR A 135 13.73 -20.84 0.64
C TYR A 135 14.10 -19.42 1.04
N LEU A 136 13.29 -18.76 1.85
CA LEU A 136 13.62 -17.42 2.36
C LEU A 136 14.84 -17.44 3.27
N ARG A 137 14.98 -18.49 4.11
CA ARG A 137 16.16 -18.69 4.97
C ARG A 137 17.45 -18.79 4.15
N GLU A 138 17.42 -19.52 3.05
CA GLU A 138 18.60 -19.64 2.16
C GLU A 138 18.97 -18.30 1.51
N ILE A 139 17.97 -17.53 1.06
CA ILE A 139 18.18 -16.18 0.51
C ILE A 139 18.86 -15.28 1.56
N LEU A 140 18.37 -15.28 2.80
CA LEU A 140 18.94 -14.48 3.88
C LEU A 140 20.32 -14.98 4.32
N ASN A 141 20.59 -16.28 4.27
CA ASN A 141 21.91 -16.83 4.56
C ASN A 141 22.95 -16.31 3.56
N GLN A 142 22.61 -16.29 2.26
CA GLN A 142 23.51 -15.75 1.25
C GLN A 142 23.73 -14.24 1.43
N HIS A 143 22.70 -13.48 1.81
CA HIS A 143 22.84 -12.08 2.17
C HIS A 143 23.81 -11.91 3.35
N ASN A 144 23.56 -12.61 4.45
CA ASN A 144 24.30 -12.49 5.70
C ASN A 144 25.78 -12.90 5.58
N ALA A 145 26.11 -13.74 4.59
CA ALA A 145 27.48 -14.11 4.29
C ALA A 145 28.29 -13.04 3.53
N GLN A 146 27.61 -12.06 2.93
CA GLN A 146 28.21 -11.03 2.08
C GLN A 146 28.31 -9.66 2.74
N VAL A 147 27.58 -9.43 3.83
CA VAL A 147 27.47 -8.09 4.44
C VAL A 147 28.09 -8.08 5.86
N GLU A 148 28.35 -6.89 6.36
CA GLU A 148 28.83 -6.66 7.70
C GLU A 148 27.79 -7.08 8.75
N ASP A 149 28.28 -7.45 9.96
CA ASP A 149 27.43 -7.99 11.04
C ASP A 149 26.20 -7.13 11.33
N TYR A 150 26.34 -5.82 11.30
CA TYR A 150 25.26 -4.88 11.62
C TYR A 150 24.18 -4.77 10.52
N LYS A 151 24.44 -5.27 9.31
CA LYS A 151 23.48 -5.32 8.21
C LYS A 151 22.79 -6.66 8.08
N ARG A 152 23.20 -7.66 8.88
CA ARG A 152 22.61 -8.99 8.84
C ARG A 152 21.14 -8.96 9.20
N ILE A 153 20.35 -9.70 8.42
CA ILE A 153 18.92 -9.84 8.62
C ILE A 153 18.63 -11.33 8.83
N TYR A 154 18.06 -11.63 9.99
CA TYR A 154 17.70 -13.00 10.36
C TYR A 154 16.25 -13.29 10.04
N LEU A 155 15.95 -14.56 9.82
CA LEU A 155 14.58 -14.99 9.63
C LEU A 155 13.83 -14.93 10.95
N GLY A 156 12.76 -14.15 10.97
CA GLY A 156 11.85 -14.04 12.10
C GLY A 156 10.70 -15.05 12.04
N SER A 157 9.49 -14.60 12.33
CA SER A 157 8.28 -15.43 12.27
C SER A 157 7.83 -15.69 10.83
N VAL A 158 7.57 -16.96 10.48
CA VAL A 158 7.05 -17.36 9.17
C VAL A 158 5.75 -18.12 9.34
N THR A 159 4.65 -17.52 8.85
CA THR A 159 3.33 -18.18 8.85
C THR A 159 2.87 -18.58 7.45
N VAL A 160 3.56 -18.11 6.40
CA VAL A 160 3.25 -18.44 5.01
C VAL A 160 3.69 -19.86 4.69
N LYS A 161 2.75 -20.65 4.15
CA LYS A 161 3.02 -22.02 3.69
C LYS A 161 2.96 -22.08 2.19
N SER A 162 3.89 -22.81 1.56
CA SER A 162 3.81 -23.10 0.13
C SER A 162 2.68 -24.08 -0.17
N LEU A 163 1.83 -23.74 -1.13
CA LEU A 163 0.70 -24.59 -1.55
C LEU A 163 1.12 -25.78 -2.42
N THR A 164 2.37 -25.80 -2.90
CA THR A 164 2.87 -26.85 -3.80
C THR A 164 3.83 -27.77 -3.08
N ASP A 165 3.52 -29.07 -3.08
CA ASP A 165 4.42 -30.10 -2.62
C ASP A 165 5.66 -30.16 -3.52
N LYS A 166 6.83 -29.93 -2.91
CA LYS A 166 8.16 -30.20 -3.47
C LYS A 166 8.54 -29.43 -4.74
N PRO A 167 8.40 -28.11 -4.82
CA PRO A 167 8.84 -27.40 -6.01
C PRO A 167 10.38 -27.36 -6.09
N TRP A 168 10.87 -27.39 -7.32
CA TRP A 168 12.21 -26.92 -7.61
C TRP A 168 12.22 -25.40 -7.51
N ARG A 169 13.21 -24.83 -6.80
CA ARG A 169 13.41 -23.40 -6.68
C ARG A 169 14.80 -23.04 -7.16
N TYR A 170 14.91 -21.90 -7.81
CA TYR A 170 16.16 -21.41 -8.35
C TYR A 170 16.46 -20.04 -7.77
N LEU A 171 17.71 -19.83 -7.41
CA LEU A 171 18.29 -18.51 -7.17
C LEU A 171 19.10 -18.14 -8.42
N GLY A 172 19.03 -16.88 -8.82
CA GLY A 172 19.81 -16.32 -9.94
C GLY A 172 20.93 -15.42 -9.42
N TYR A 173 21.23 -14.37 -10.16
CA TYR A 173 22.27 -13.40 -9.82
C TYR A 173 21.67 -12.02 -9.48
N GLU A 174 20.38 -11.98 -9.18
CA GLU A 174 19.68 -10.76 -8.84
C GLU A 174 20.11 -10.25 -7.45
N SER A 175 19.83 -8.97 -7.15
CA SER A 175 19.96 -8.46 -5.78
C SER A 175 19.10 -9.28 -4.82
N THR A 176 19.50 -9.34 -3.55
CA THR A 176 18.71 -10.08 -2.54
C THR A 176 17.29 -9.51 -2.43
N TRP A 177 17.15 -8.19 -2.46
CA TRP A 177 15.82 -7.55 -2.41
C TRP A 177 14.96 -7.90 -3.63
N ASP A 178 15.51 -7.83 -4.85
CA ASP A 178 14.76 -8.19 -6.07
C ASP A 178 14.36 -9.66 -6.06
N THR A 179 15.24 -10.55 -5.60
CA THR A 179 14.93 -11.98 -5.43
C THR A 179 13.74 -12.17 -4.48
N ILE A 180 13.73 -11.49 -3.32
CA ILE A 180 12.62 -11.57 -2.36
C ILE A 180 11.34 -11.02 -2.98
N ARG A 181 11.39 -9.86 -3.61
CA ARG A 181 10.24 -9.22 -4.24
C ARG A 181 9.61 -10.09 -5.32
N GLU A 182 10.42 -10.61 -6.22
CA GLU A 182 9.94 -11.33 -7.41
C GLU A 182 9.63 -12.80 -7.12
N ARG A 183 10.51 -13.48 -6.36
CA ARG A 183 10.38 -14.92 -6.15
C ARG A 183 9.58 -15.30 -4.91
N ILE A 184 9.58 -14.45 -3.88
CA ILE A 184 8.80 -14.68 -2.66
C ILE A 184 7.46 -13.97 -2.76
N ILE A 185 7.45 -12.64 -2.83
CA ILE A 185 6.20 -11.87 -2.72
C ILE A 185 5.33 -12.03 -3.96
N ALA A 186 5.87 -11.86 -5.16
CA ALA A 186 5.09 -11.96 -6.40
C ALA A 186 4.59 -13.39 -6.67
N ASN A 187 5.37 -14.43 -6.33
CA ASN A 187 5.03 -15.81 -6.65
C ASN A 187 4.32 -16.57 -5.52
N ILE A 188 4.64 -16.30 -4.25
CA ILE A 188 4.09 -17.00 -3.09
C ILE A 188 3.08 -16.12 -2.36
N GLY A 189 3.34 -14.80 -2.30
CA GLY A 189 2.51 -13.84 -1.58
C GLY A 189 2.94 -13.66 -0.14
N GLY A 190 2.03 -13.12 0.69
CA GLY A 190 2.27 -12.78 2.08
C GLY A 190 2.81 -11.37 2.27
N TYR A 191 3.15 -11.07 3.51
CA TYR A 191 3.59 -9.75 3.94
C TYR A 191 4.91 -9.84 4.68
N LEU A 192 5.83 -8.94 4.33
CA LEU A 192 7.13 -8.79 4.97
C LEU A 192 7.07 -7.64 5.97
N THR A 193 7.65 -7.86 7.15
CA THR A 193 7.83 -6.83 8.16
C THR A 193 9.23 -6.96 8.76
N LEU A 194 10.02 -5.88 8.68
CA LEU A 194 11.31 -5.85 9.33
C LEU A 194 11.14 -5.36 10.77
N ARG A 195 11.68 -6.09 11.70
CA ARG A 195 11.67 -5.77 13.12
C ARG A 195 13.10 -5.70 13.65
N ARG A 196 13.42 -4.60 14.34
CA ARG A 196 14.67 -4.46 15.06
C ARG A 196 14.48 -4.95 16.51
N ALA A 197 15.33 -5.86 16.92
CA ALA A 197 15.45 -6.33 18.30
C ALA A 197 16.82 -5.91 18.90
N SER A 198 17.04 -6.18 20.18
CA SER A 198 18.31 -5.84 20.86
C SER A 198 19.51 -6.57 20.27
N ASP A 199 19.31 -7.72 19.67
CA ASP A 199 20.32 -8.64 19.14
C ASP A 199 20.42 -8.65 17.60
N GLY A 200 19.56 -7.91 16.88
CA GLY A 200 19.65 -7.83 15.43
C GLY A 200 18.37 -7.42 14.70
N LEU A 201 18.41 -7.55 13.39
CA LEU A 201 17.30 -7.30 12.49
C LEU A 201 16.62 -8.62 12.11
N TYR A 202 15.30 -8.68 12.18
CA TYR A 202 14.50 -9.86 11.89
C TYR A 202 13.45 -9.57 10.82
N LEU A 203 13.41 -10.41 9.80
CA LEU A 203 12.41 -10.36 8.74
C LEU A 203 11.29 -11.36 9.04
N ASP A 204 10.14 -10.86 9.43
CA ASP A 204 8.93 -11.65 9.60
C ASP A 204 8.19 -11.76 8.25
N TRP A 205 7.69 -12.96 7.93
CA TRP A 205 6.93 -13.22 6.71
C TRP A 205 5.60 -13.90 7.03
N THR A 206 4.52 -13.14 6.94
CA THR A 206 3.22 -13.55 7.46
C THR A 206 2.12 -13.56 6.40
N THR A 207 1.07 -14.35 6.64
CA THR A 207 -0.11 -14.42 5.74
C THR A 207 -1.01 -13.20 5.87
N SER A 208 -0.90 -12.46 6.97
CA SER A 208 -1.67 -11.24 7.23
C SER A 208 -0.88 -10.27 8.09
N ILE A 209 -1.13 -8.99 7.94
CA ILE A 209 -0.60 -7.92 8.79
C ILE A 209 -1.72 -6.98 9.22
N GLY A 210 -1.47 -6.24 10.30
CA GLY A 210 -2.42 -5.27 10.85
C GLY A 210 -3.61 -5.91 11.54
N GLN A 211 -4.55 -5.08 11.91
CA GLN A 211 -5.76 -5.43 12.65
C GLN A 211 -7.00 -4.83 11.98
N ASN A 212 -8.15 -5.47 12.17
CA ASN A 212 -9.42 -4.90 11.80
C ASN A 212 -9.80 -3.82 12.82
N GLN A 213 -10.03 -2.61 12.35
CA GLN A 213 -10.40 -1.46 13.16
C GLN A 213 -11.87 -1.12 12.94
N GLU A 214 -12.58 -0.82 14.01
CA GLU A 214 -13.96 -0.36 13.94
C GLU A 214 -14.06 1.14 13.61
N SER A 215 -12.97 1.88 13.81
CA SER A 215 -12.91 3.32 13.55
C SER A 215 -12.99 3.61 12.06
N PRO A 216 -14.04 4.27 11.55
CA PRO A 216 -14.21 4.49 10.12
C PRO A 216 -13.36 5.64 9.59
N ILE A 217 -13.00 5.52 8.31
CA ILE A 217 -12.55 6.63 7.48
C ILE A 217 -13.79 7.20 6.80
N GLN A 218 -14.22 8.41 7.20
CA GLN A 218 -15.54 8.93 6.87
C GLN A 218 -15.50 10.37 6.36
N LEU A 219 -16.28 10.64 5.30
CA LEU A 219 -16.55 12.00 4.82
C LEU A 219 -17.21 12.84 5.93
N GLY A 220 -16.78 14.10 6.05
CA GLY A 220 -17.25 15.01 7.10
C GLY A 220 -16.67 14.78 8.51
N ARG A 221 -15.83 13.75 8.68
CA ARG A 221 -15.10 13.48 9.94
C ARG A 221 -13.59 13.57 9.83
N ASN A 222 -12.99 12.75 8.96
CA ASN A 222 -11.54 12.65 8.84
C ASN A 222 -11.05 12.58 7.39
N ILE A 223 -11.93 12.59 6.39
CA ILE A 223 -11.56 12.71 4.98
C ILE A 223 -11.54 14.18 4.58
N LYS A 224 -10.42 14.64 4.02
CA LYS A 224 -10.29 15.94 3.34
C LYS A 224 -10.65 15.81 1.86
N SER A 225 -10.09 14.81 1.20
CA SER A 225 -10.37 14.46 -0.19
C SER A 225 -10.22 12.96 -0.38
N ALA A 226 -10.96 12.40 -1.33
CA ALA A 226 -10.84 11.01 -1.69
C ALA A 226 -11.10 10.82 -3.19
N SER A 227 -10.38 9.90 -3.81
CA SER A 227 -10.67 9.38 -5.14
C SER A 227 -10.73 7.87 -5.08
N ARG A 228 -11.64 7.28 -5.85
CA ARG A 228 -11.79 5.85 -6.00
C ARG A 228 -11.52 5.47 -7.45
N GLU A 229 -10.56 4.61 -7.66
CA GLU A 229 -10.24 4.02 -8.95
C GLU A 229 -10.58 2.53 -8.91
N ILE A 230 -11.25 2.05 -9.94
CA ILE A 230 -11.46 0.62 -10.14
C ILE A 230 -10.74 0.28 -11.43
N SER A 231 -9.67 -0.50 -11.31
CA SER A 231 -8.90 -0.96 -12.45
C SER A 231 -9.20 -2.42 -12.72
N PHE A 232 -9.40 -2.70 -13.99
CA PHE A 232 -9.44 -4.05 -14.56
C PHE A 232 -8.14 -4.37 -15.32
N ASP A 233 -7.09 -3.58 -15.11
CA ASP A 233 -5.78 -3.82 -15.69
C ASP A 233 -5.27 -5.21 -15.32
N GLY A 234 -4.78 -5.90 -16.31
CA GLY A 234 -4.29 -7.27 -16.09
C GLY A 234 -5.34 -8.36 -16.28
N ILE A 235 -6.65 -8.03 -16.41
CA ILE A 235 -7.65 -9.06 -16.70
C ILE A 235 -7.32 -9.80 -18.00
N ALA A 236 -7.41 -11.12 -17.95
CA ALA A 236 -7.38 -11.98 -19.11
C ALA A 236 -8.57 -12.94 -19.04
N THR A 237 -9.44 -12.91 -20.03
CA THR A 237 -10.56 -13.85 -20.12
C THR A 237 -10.13 -15.15 -20.74
N GLN A 238 -9.03 -15.10 -21.51
CA GLN A 238 -8.30 -16.25 -22.03
C GLN A 238 -6.80 -16.05 -21.81
N ILE A 239 -6.09 -17.11 -21.46
CA ILE A 239 -4.63 -17.09 -21.41
C ILE A 239 -4.04 -18.13 -22.36
N MET A 240 -2.86 -17.83 -22.87
CA MET A 240 -2.03 -18.75 -23.62
C MET A 240 -0.83 -19.12 -22.74
N PRO A 241 -0.88 -20.28 -22.05
CA PRO A 241 0.24 -20.75 -21.26
C PRO A 241 1.39 -21.16 -22.14
N ILE A 242 2.58 -20.60 -21.87
CA ILE A 242 3.80 -20.85 -22.60
C ILE A 242 4.86 -21.36 -21.63
N GLY A 243 5.45 -22.50 -21.92
CA GLY A 243 6.45 -23.17 -21.10
C GLY A 243 7.90 -22.89 -21.54
N ALA A 244 8.81 -23.79 -21.15
CA ALA A 244 10.19 -23.79 -21.54
C ALA A 244 10.38 -23.95 -23.05
N ASP A 245 11.56 -23.61 -23.56
CA ASP A 245 11.92 -23.90 -24.94
C ASP A 245 11.83 -25.41 -25.23
N GLU A 246 11.22 -25.77 -26.35
CA GLU A 246 11.12 -27.17 -26.78
C GLU A 246 12.53 -27.70 -27.03
N LYS A 247 12.98 -28.65 -26.20
CA LYS A 247 14.26 -29.31 -26.41
C LYS A 247 14.19 -30.11 -27.67
N ASN A 248 14.98 -29.77 -28.70
CA ASN A 248 15.18 -30.59 -29.89
C ASN A 248 15.76 -31.94 -29.49
N THR A 249 14.89 -32.91 -29.18
CA THR A 249 15.23 -34.32 -28.89
C THR A 249 15.48 -35.13 -30.17
N LYS A 250 15.38 -34.50 -31.31
CA LYS A 250 15.77 -35.14 -32.60
C LYS A 250 17.21 -34.82 -32.88
N LYS A 251 18.04 -35.90 -32.96
CA LYS A 251 19.40 -35.91 -33.45
C LYS A 251 19.57 -34.86 -34.55
N GLN A 252 20.64 -34.07 -34.45
CA GLN A 252 21.14 -33.19 -35.50
C GLN A 252 21.06 -33.84 -36.87
N SER A 253 19.98 -33.72 -37.57
CA SER A 253 19.94 -33.79 -39.02
C SER A 253 20.27 -32.39 -39.48
N LYS A 254 21.28 -32.29 -40.32
CA LYS A 254 21.84 -31.12 -40.99
C LYS A 254 20.75 -30.06 -41.25
N GLU A 255 20.46 -29.20 -40.30
CA GLU A 255 19.71 -27.98 -40.52
C GLU A 255 20.69 -26.94 -41.01
N THR A 256 20.38 -26.42 -42.16
CA THR A 256 21.13 -25.45 -42.93
C THR A 256 21.39 -24.19 -42.10
N LYS A 257 22.57 -23.61 -42.24
CA LYS A 257 23.06 -22.37 -41.63
C LYS A 257 22.19 -21.11 -41.91
N GLU A 258 21.06 -21.28 -42.57
CA GLU A 258 20.16 -20.19 -42.97
C GLU A 258 19.14 -19.78 -41.90
N GLU A 259 18.96 -20.56 -40.79
CA GLU A 259 17.99 -20.25 -39.72
C GLU A 259 18.57 -19.49 -38.50
N GLN A 260 19.75 -18.92 -38.63
CA GLN A 260 20.40 -18.11 -37.59
C GLN A 260 20.27 -16.61 -37.87
N GLY A 261 19.06 -16.14 -38.10
CA GLY A 261 18.78 -14.71 -38.14
C GLY A 261 18.46 -14.13 -36.73
N PRO A 262 18.61 -12.82 -36.51
CA PRO A 262 18.31 -12.20 -35.22
C PRO A 262 16.84 -12.28 -34.83
N ASP A 263 15.94 -12.70 -35.74
CA ASP A 263 14.48 -12.77 -35.52
C ASP A 263 13.94 -14.21 -35.33
N VAL A 264 14.79 -15.20 -35.07
CA VAL A 264 14.33 -16.58 -34.86
C VAL A 264 13.75 -16.76 -33.45
N THR A 265 12.43 -16.77 -33.34
CA THR A 265 11.73 -17.16 -32.11
C THR A 265 11.76 -18.67 -31.94
N ARG A 266 12.38 -19.18 -30.88
CA ARG A 266 12.40 -20.63 -30.60
C ARG A 266 10.99 -21.09 -30.22
N LYS A 267 10.59 -22.28 -30.74
CA LYS A 267 9.32 -22.88 -30.36
C LYS A 267 9.35 -23.23 -28.88
N GLN A 268 8.34 -22.80 -28.18
CA GLN A 268 8.17 -23.04 -26.75
C GLN A 268 7.07 -24.11 -26.53
N ILE A 269 7.13 -24.77 -25.40
CA ILE A 269 6.14 -25.76 -25.00
C ILE A 269 4.82 -25.07 -24.75
N ASP A 270 3.76 -25.57 -25.37
CA ASP A 270 2.37 -25.14 -25.14
C ASP A 270 1.52 -26.29 -24.60
N ILE A 271 0.23 -26.03 -24.39
CA ILE A 271 -0.71 -27.00 -23.82
C ILE A 271 -1.52 -27.76 -24.86
N SER A 272 -1.28 -27.57 -26.15
CA SER A 272 -2.12 -28.16 -27.23
C SER A 272 -2.23 -29.68 -27.15
N SER A 273 -1.14 -30.34 -26.81
CA SER A 273 -1.08 -31.83 -26.70
C SER A 273 -1.97 -32.40 -25.61
N VAL A 274 -2.32 -31.61 -24.59
CA VAL A 274 -3.15 -32.03 -23.42
C VAL A 274 -4.46 -31.25 -23.30
N ASN A 275 -4.77 -30.40 -24.30
CA ASN A 275 -5.91 -29.51 -24.28
C ASN A 275 -6.79 -29.61 -25.56
N GLY A 276 -6.85 -30.80 -26.21
CA GLY A 276 -7.64 -31.02 -27.41
C GLY A 276 -7.23 -30.14 -28.61
N GLY A 277 -5.92 -29.85 -28.74
CA GLY A 277 -5.38 -29.03 -29.80
C GLY A 277 -5.46 -27.53 -29.56
N LYS A 278 -6.14 -27.07 -28.51
CA LYS A 278 -6.20 -25.62 -28.16
C LYS A 278 -5.00 -25.22 -27.34
N ILE A 279 -4.36 -24.11 -27.75
CA ILE A 279 -3.21 -23.52 -27.05
C ILE A 279 -3.57 -22.54 -25.95
N TRP A 280 -4.87 -22.33 -25.67
CA TRP A 280 -5.39 -21.39 -24.66
C TRP A 280 -6.33 -22.06 -23.68
N LEU A 281 -6.42 -21.45 -22.52
CA LEU A 281 -7.43 -21.73 -21.49
C LEU A 281 -8.34 -20.52 -21.35
N GLU A 282 -9.60 -20.74 -20.97
CA GLU A 282 -10.57 -19.68 -20.83
C GLU A 282 -11.37 -19.79 -19.53
N ASP A 283 -11.81 -18.64 -19.04
CA ASP A 283 -12.85 -18.52 -18.03
C ASP A 283 -14.15 -18.11 -18.73
N ALA A 284 -15.11 -19.05 -18.80
CA ALA A 284 -16.34 -18.85 -19.56
C ALA A 284 -17.20 -17.71 -19.01
N GLU A 285 -17.21 -17.46 -17.70
CA GLU A 285 -17.98 -16.37 -17.09
C GLU A 285 -17.36 -15.01 -17.47
N LEU A 286 -16.04 -14.92 -17.45
CA LEU A 286 -15.34 -13.71 -17.84
C LEU A 286 -15.47 -13.42 -19.33
N VAL A 287 -15.41 -14.46 -20.18
CA VAL A 287 -15.63 -14.33 -21.63
C VAL A 287 -17.05 -13.85 -21.93
N ALA A 288 -18.05 -14.36 -21.23
CA ALA A 288 -19.44 -13.94 -21.43
C ALA A 288 -19.66 -12.45 -21.07
N LYS A 289 -18.91 -11.91 -20.12
CA LYS A 289 -19.07 -10.53 -19.64
C LYS A 289 -18.21 -9.51 -20.38
N PHE A 290 -16.95 -9.84 -20.65
CA PHE A 290 -15.94 -8.91 -21.16
C PHE A 290 -15.50 -9.24 -22.58
N GLY A 291 -16.02 -10.30 -23.17
CA GLY A 291 -15.53 -10.81 -24.46
C GLY A 291 -14.17 -11.50 -24.33
N ILE A 292 -13.52 -11.73 -25.45
CA ILE A 292 -12.22 -12.39 -25.51
C ILE A 292 -11.10 -11.37 -25.30
N ILE A 293 -10.40 -11.50 -24.17
CA ILE A 293 -9.18 -10.77 -23.84
C ILE A 293 -8.10 -11.82 -23.61
N ARG A 294 -7.27 -12.10 -24.64
CA ARG A 294 -6.25 -13.15 -24.59
C ARG A 294 -4.88 -12.55 -24.27
N LYS A 295 -4.21 -13.14 -23.27
CA LYS A 295 -2.85 -12.77 -22.89
C LYS A 295 -1.92 -13.98 -22.86
N PRO A 296 -0.67 -13.89 -23.36
CA PRO A 296 0.33 -14.89 -23.13
C PRO A 296 0.79 -14.84 -21.66
N VAL A 297 0.99 -16.02 -21.06
CA VAL A 297 1.59 -16.15 -19.72
C VAL A 297 2.73 -17.15 -19.81
N ILE A 298 3.93 -16.69 -19.52
CA ILE A 298 5.16 -17.43 -19.78
C ILE A 298 5.70 -18.00 -18.46
N TRP A 299 5.96 -19.32 -18.44
CA TRP A 299 6.62 -20.05 -17.35
C TRP A 299 7.80 -20.86 -17.93
N THR A 300 8.92 -20.20 -18.12
CA THR A 300 10.12 -20.78 -18.76
C THR A 300 10.71 -21.98 -18.04
N GLU A 301 10.32 -22.20 -16.77
CA GLU A 301 10.75 -23.32 -15.94
C GLU A 301 9.90 -24.59 -16.13
N ILE A 302 8.76 -24.51 -16.83
CA ILE A 302 7.82 -25.64 -16.98
C ILE A 302 8.03 -26.29 -18.34
N ASP A 303 8.53 -27.53 -18.32
CA ASP A 303 8.79 -28.35 -19.51
C ASP A 303 7.76 -29.46 -19.74
N ASN A 304 6.71 -29.55 -18.92
CA ASN A 304 5.63 -30.53 -19.02
C ASN A 304 4.29 -29.84 -19.36
N PRO A 305 3.65 -30.19 -20.51
CA PRO A 305 2.39 -29.57 -20.93
C PRO A 305 1.24 -29.72 -19.93
N GLN A 306 1.16 -30.86 -19.20
CA GLN A 306 0.08 -31.08 -18.22
C GLN A 306 0.29 -30.18 -16.98
N VAL A 307 1.52 -30.03 -16.52
CA VAL A 307 1.86 -29.11 -15.41
C VAL A 307 1.58 -27.67 -15.82
N LEU A 308 1.95 -27.31 -17.05
CA LEU A 308 1.69 -26.02 -17.64
C LEU A 308 0.19 -25.69 -17.71
N LYS A 309 -0.64 -26.66 -18.16
CA LYS A 309 -2.10 -26.53 -18.16
C LYS A 309 -2.67 -26.30 -16.76
N ASN A 310 -2.25 -27.10 -15.79
CA ASN A 310 -2.70 -26.97 -14.41
C ASN A 310 -2.31 -25.61 -13.81
N ARG A 311 -1.10 -25.13 -14.10
CA ARG A 311 -0.64 -23.81 -13.68
C ARG A 311 -1.46 -22.69 -14.31
N GLY A 312 -1.78 -22.81 -15.60
CA GLY A 312 -2.64 -21.88 -16.32
C GLY A 312 -4.07 -21.82 -15.74
N LEU A 313 -4.67 -22.96 -15.42
CA LEU A 313 -5.99 -23.00 -14.76
C LEU A 313 -5.96 -22.33 -13.38
N GLN A 314 -4.89 -22.57 -12.60
CA GLN A 314 -4.71 -21.93 -11.31
C GLN A 314 -4.54 -20.39 -11.46
N TYR A 315 -3.80 -19.96 -12.47
CA TYR A 315 -3.64 -18.53 -12.78
C TYR A 315 -4.99 -17.87 -13.09
N LEU A 316 -5.82 -18.48 -13.96
CA LEU A 316 -7.16 -17.95 -14.29
C LEU A 316 -8.06 -17.86 -13.06
N ARG A 317 -8.07 -18.87 -12.20
CA ARG A 317 -8.88 -18.88 -10.96
C ARG A 317 -8.43 -17.82 -9.95
N ASN A 318 -7.12 -17.54 -9.92
CA ASN A 318 -6.53 -16.63 -8.95
C ASN A 318 -6.41 -15.20 -9.49
N GLN A 319 -6.91 -14.91 -10.70
CA GLN A 319 -6.88 -13.56 -11.25
C GLN A 319 -7.61 -12.58 -10.34
N LYS A 320 -6.93 -11.48 -10.10
CA LYS A 320 -7.48 -10.32 -9.41
C LYS A 320 -8.28 -9.50 -10.42
N ILE A 321 -9.58 -9.74 -10.47
CA ILE A 321 -10.43 -9.24 -11.56
C ILE A 321 -10.77 -7.77 -11.42
N ALA A 322 -10.91 -7.29 -10.20
CA ALA A 322 -11.15 -5.88 -9.92
C ALA A 322 -10.34 -5.46 -8.70
N LEU A 323 -9.60 -4.38 -8.83
CA LEU A 323 -8.88 -3.75 -7.74
C LEU A 323 -9.52 -2.39 -7.49
N ALA A 324 -10.26 -2.27 -6.40
CA ALA A 324 -10.66 -0.96 -5.91
C ALA A 324 -9.48 -0.35 -5.14
N LYS A 325 -8.97 0.77 -5.64
CA LYS A 325 -7.93 1.55 -5.01
C LYS A 325 -8.51 2.90 -4.62
N TRP A 326 -8.40 3.23 -3.35
CA TRP A 326 -8.74 4.54 -2.84
C TRP A 326 -7.48 5.33 -2.54
N THR A 327 -7.45 6.55 -3.00
CA THR A 327 -6.46 7.54 -2.56
C THR A 327 -7.19 8.56 -1.70
N VAL A 328 -6.82 8.65 -0.43
CA VAL A 328 -7.53 9.43 0.58
C VAL A 328 -6.54 10.37 1.26
N SER A 329 -6.80 11.68 1.20
CA SER A 329 -6.15 12.63 2.09
C SER A 329 -7.01 12.75 3.36
N ALA A 330 -6.43 12.40 4.49
CA ALA A 330 -7.14 12.27 5.76
C ALA A 330 -6.51 13.11 6.89
N VAL A 331 -7.30 13.30 7.95
CA VAL A 331 -6.83 13.86 9.22
C VAL A 331 -6.54 12.73 10.19
N GLU A 332 -5.31 12.66 10.68
CA GLU A 332 -4.88 11.72 11.73
C GLU A 332 -5.41 12.17 13.09
N ARG A 333 -6.63 11.77 13.40
CA ARG A 333 -7.37 12.26 14.58
C ARG A 333 -6.82 11.75 15.91
N TYR A 334 -6.09 10.65 15.92
CA TYR A 334 -5.51 10.11 17.14
C TYR A 334 -4.53 11.10 17.80
N LEU A 335 -3.91 11.99 17.02
CA LEU A 335 -3.06 13.07 17.53
C LEU A 335 -3.81 14.16 18.31
N ILE A 336 -5.13 14.18 18.17
CA ILE A 336 -6.01 15.13 18.86
C ILE A 336 -6.75 14.44 20.01
N ASP A 337 -7.18 13.21 19.79
CA ASP A 337 -8.04 12.46 20.71
C ASP A 337 -7.67 10.96 20.69
N HIS A 338 -7.19 10.44 21.82
CA HIS A 338 -6.76 9.05 22.02
C HIS A 338 -7.84 7.99 21.76
N ARG A 339 -9.12 8.38 21.67
CA ARG A 339 -10.20 7.47 21.33
C ARG A 339 -10.19 7.05 19.88
N TYR A 340 -9.44 7.75 19.03
CA TYR A 340 -9.26 7.38 17.62
C TYR A 340 -8.02 6.50 17.46
N VAL A 341 -8.12 5.53 16.58
CA VAL A 341 -7.04 4.61 16.25
C VAL A 341 -6.12 5.26 15.22
N LYS A 342 -4.80 5.14 15.45
CA LYS A 342 -3.76 5.55 14.51
C LYS A 342 -3.86 4.76 13.21
N PHE A 343 -3.75 5.44 12.08
CA PHE A 343 -3.63 4.77 10.78
C PHE A 343 -2.28 4.08 10.67
N LYS A 344 -2.28 2.75 10.55
CA LYS A 344 -1.08 1.93 10.38
C LYS A 344 -1.20 1.08 9.11
N ILE A 345 -0.07 0.89 8.42
CA ILE A 345 0.00 -0.02 7.27
C ILE A 345 -0.50 -1.41 7.69
N GLY A 346 -1.34 -2.01 6.86
CA GLY A 346 -1.92 -3.31 7.12
C GLY A 346 -3.24 -3.28 7.90
N ASN A 347 -3.55 -2.21 8.64
CA ASN A 347 -4.84 -2.09 9.31
C ASN A 347 -5.97 -1.97 8.31
N THR A 348 -7.10 -2.58 8.64
CA THR A 348 -8.32 -2.54 7.84
C THR A 348 -9.32 -1.62 8.51
N HIS A 349 -9.89 -0.69 7.75
CA HIS A 349 -10.86 0.28 8.24
C HIS A 349 -12.12 0.26 7.36
N PRO A 350 -13.33 0.44 7.94
CA PRO A 350 -14.52 0.76 7.15
C PRO A 350 -14.35 2.15 6.51
N ILE A 351 -14.63 2.25 5.21
CA ILE A 351 -14.66 3.53 4.50
C ILE A 351 -16.11 3.89 4.28
N LEU A 352 -16.51 5.03 4.81
CA LEU A 352 -17.86 5.56 4.70
C LEU A 352 -17.84 6.80 3.81
N ASN A 353 -17.99 6.60 2.50
CA ASN A 353 -18.06 7.69 1.53
C ASN A 353 -19.16 7.40 0.48
N ALA A 354 -20.39 7.63 0.88
CA ALA A 354 -21.58 7.32 0.12
C ALA A 354 -21.63 7.88 -1.32
N PRO A 355 -21.10 9.09 -1.63
CA PRO A 355 -21.11 9.58 -3.01
C PRO A 355 -20.22 8.82 -3.97
N LEU A 356 -19.17 8.14 -3.46
CA LEU A 356 -18.21 7.39 -4.28
C LEU A 356 -18.45 5.88 -4.24
N SER A 357 -18.85 5.37 -3.09
CA SER A 357 -19.30 3.98 -2.87
C SER A 357 -20.03 3.90 -1.53
N GLY A 358 -20.73 2.82 -1.24
CA GLY A 358 -21.33 2.57 0.07
C GLY A 358 -20.30 2.39 1.19
N VAL A 359 -20.43 1.32 1.94
CA VAL A 359 -19.45 0.94 2.99
C VAL A 359 -18.52 -0.12 2.40
N GLU A 360 -17.24 0.17 2.37
CA GLU A 360 -16.19 -0.80 2.01
C GLU A 360 -15.23 -0.95 3.19
N THR A 361 -14.85 -2.18 3.50
CA THR A 361 -13.82 -2.46 4.51
C THR A 361 -12.52 -2.80 3.80
N LEU A 362 -11.56 -1.90 3.85
CA LEU A 362 -10.36 -1.98 3.05
C LEU A 362 -9.09 -1.79 3.89
N GLN A 363 -7.99 -2.38 3.43
CA GLN A 363 -6.70 -2.35 4.09
C GLN A 363 -5.85 -1.16 3.63
N ILE A 364 -5.18 -0.50 4.56
CA ILE A 364 -4.20 0.55 4.25
C ILE A 364 -2.95 -0.12 3.67
N ILE A 365 -2.62 0.19 2.42
CA ILE A 365 -1.47 -0.36 1.69
C ILE A 365 -0.30 0.61 1.58
N GLU A 366 -0.57 1.93 1.54
CA GLU A 366 0.47 2.96 1.61
C GLU A 366 0.01 4.08 2.54
N LYS A 367 0.95 4.69 3.25
CA LYS A 367 0.75 5.86 4.10
C LYS A 367 1.87 6.86 3.86
N LYS A 368 1.49 8.12 3.61
CA LYS A 368 2.43 9.23 3.53
C LYS A 368 2.16 10.20 4.67
N ILE A 369 3.19 10.55 5.41
CA ILE A 369 3.14 11.43 6.58
C ILE A 369 3.95 12.68 6.26
N ASP A 370 3.35 13.86 6.44
CA ASP A 370 4.07 15.13 6.46
C ASP A 370 4.47 15.44 7.90
N ILE A 371 5.79 15.44 8.19
CA ILE A 371 6.26 15.63 9.56
C ILE A 371 6.15 17.08 10.06
N LEU A 372 5.96 18.06 9.17
CA LEU A 372 5.68 19.44 9.56
C LEU A 372 4.19 19.69 9.77
N ASN A 373 3.33 18.83 9.17
CA ASN A 373 1.90 18.87 9.36
C ASN A 373 1.38 17.47 9.78
N PRO A 374 1.68 17.05 11.02
CA PRO A 374 1.49 15.67 11.48
C PRO A 374 0.05 15.18 11.43
N GLN A 375 -0.92 16.09 11.43
CA GLN A 375 -2.34 15.75 11.32
C GLN A 375 -2.76 15.42 9.88
N SER A 376 -1.94 15.73 8.87
CA SER A 376 -2.25 15.47 7.48
C SER A 376 -1.57 14.18 7.02
N VAL A 377 -2.35 13.19 6.62
CA VAL A 377 -1.85 11.94 6.07
C VAL A 377 -2.52 11.65 4.74
N ASP A 378 -1.74 11.13 3.80
CA ASP A 378 -2.27 10.58 2.57
C ASP A 378 -2.21 9.06 2.64
N LEU A 379 -3.33 8.42 2.37
CA LEU A 379 -3.50 6.98 2.44
C LEU A 379 -3.81 6.42 1.06
N VAL A 380 -3.18 5.33 0.71
CA VAL A 380 -3.65 4.45 -0.36
C VAL A 380 -4.26 3.23 0.31
N ILE A 381 -5.52 3.00 0.03
CA ILE A 381 -6.30 1.94 0.64
C ILE A 381 -6.77 1.03 -0.50
N GLY A 382 -6.48 -0.26 -0.38
CA GLY A 382 -6.79 -1.22 -1.43
C GLY A 382 -7.73 -2.30 -0.97
N SER A 383 -8.50 -2.85 -1.91
CA SER A 383 -9.22 -4.08 -1.66
C SER A 383 -8.26 -5.26 -1.80
N ARG A 384 -8.46 -6.31 -1.00
CA ARG A 384 -8.02 -7.64 -1.40
C ARG A 384 -8.70 -7.95 -2.74
N SER A 385 -7.97 -8.63 -3.62
CA SER A 385 -8.54 -9.12 -4.88
C SER A 385 -9.90 -9.77 -4.63
N GLN A 386 -10.92 -9.27 -5.30
CA GLN A 386 -12.26 -9.81 -5.21
C GLN A 386 -12.58 -10.65 -6.45
N SER A 387 -13.35 -11.70 -6.26
CA SER A 387 -14.00 -12.38 -7.38
C SER A 387 -15.03 -11.45 -8.00
N LEU A 388 -15.34 -11.64 -9.27
CA LEU A 388 -16.35 -10.84 -9.98
C LEU A 388 -17.71 -10.86 -9.27
N SER A 389 -18.09 -12.00 -8.70
CA SER A 389 -19.34 -12.16 -7.94
C SER A 389 -19.35 -11.32 -6.66
N ALA A 390 -18.22 -11.29 -5.93
CA ALA A 390 -18.08 -10.45 -4.74
C ALA A 390 -18.11 -8.96 -5.09
N TYR A 391 -17.50 -8.55 -6.21
CA TYR A 391 -17.58 -7.18 -6.72
C TYR A 391 -19.00 -6.74 -7.07
N GLN A 392 -19.78 -7.64 -7.72
CA GLN A 392 -21.17 -7.34 -8.09
C GLN A 392 -22.07 -7.19 -6.85
N LEU A 393 -21.92 -8.08 -5.86
CA LEU A 393 -22.65 -7.99 -4.61
C LEU A 393 -22.36 -6.69 -3.90
N GLN A 394 -21.09 -6.31 -3.76
CA GLN A 394 -20.70 -5.02 -3.18
C GLN A 394 -21.22 -3.82 -3.95
N THR A 395 -21.25 -3.89 -5.30
CA THR A 395 -21.78 -2.78 -6.10
C THR A 395 -23.28 -2.61 -5.85
N GLN A 396 -24.02 -3.71 -5.69
CA GLN A 396 -25.44 -3.66 -5.39
C GLN A 396 -25.71 -3.13 -3.98
N GLU A 397 -24.97 -3.60 -2.98
CA GLU A 397 -25.02 -3.08 -1.60
C GLU A 397 -24.63 -1.59 -1.52
N ALA A 398 -23.64 -1.17 -2.35
CA ALA A 398 -23.24 0.22 -2.46
C ALA A 398 -24.34 1.11 -3.03
N ILE A 399 -25.05 0.67 -4.07
CA ILE A 399 -26.19 1.39 -4.66
C ILE A 399 -27.29 1.57 -3.61
N GLU A 400 -27.67 0.49 -2.90
CA GLU A 400 -28.69 0.55 -1.87
C GLU A 400 -28.29 1.49 -0.71
N SER A 401 -27.00 1.50 -0.34
CA SER A 401 -26.52 2.40 0.72
C SER A 401 -26.48 3.86 0.27
N ILE A 402 -26.17 4.14 -0.99
CA ILE A 402 -26.23 5.49 -1.59
C ILE A 402 -27.67 6.00 -1.58
N GLU A 403 -28.64 5.15 -1.92
CA GLU A 403 -30.05 5.52 -1.88
C GLU A 403 -30.51 5.84 -0.45
N ARG A 404 -30.11 5.03 0.55
CA ARG A 404 -30.41 5.32 1.96
C ARG A 404 -29.78 6.63 2.45
N VAL A 405 -28.54 6.93 2.04
CA VAL A 405 -27.87 8.18 2.42
C VAL A 405 -28.53 9.39 1.76
N LYS A 406 -28.90 9.28 0.50
CA LYS A 406 -29.65 10.35 -0.19
C LYS A 406 -30.99 10.61 0.52
N ALA A 407 -31.72 9.56 0.89
CA ALA A 407 -32.96 9.68 1.64
C ALA A 407 -32.75 10.35 3.00
N ASN A 408 -31.70 9.98 3.73
CA ASN A 408 -31.37 10.60 5.02
C ASN A 408 -30.96 12.07 4.88
N GLN A 409 -30.21 12.40 3.84
CA GLN A 409 -29.78 13.78 3.57
C GLN A 409 -30.97 14.67 3.18
N ASP A 410 -31.93 14.11 2.46
CA ASP A 410 -33.19 14.79 2.13
C ASP A 410 -34.02 15.07 3.41
N ILE A 411 -34.04 14.12 4.33
CA ILE A 411 -34.70 14.28 5.63
C ILE A 411 -34.02 15.37 6.48
N GLU A 412 -32.67 15.38 6.53
CA GLU A 412 -31.91 16.41 7.24
C GLU A 412 -32.12 17.80 6.64
N ASN A 413 -32.05 17.92 5.32
CA ASN A 413 -32.32 19.18 4.62
C ASN A 413 -33.73 19.71 4.91
N LYS A 414 -34.74 18.82 4.95
CA LYS A 414 -36.11 19.17 5.29
C LYS A 414 -36.25 19.62 6.74
N ARG A 415 -35.53 18.99 7.67
CA ARG A 415 -35.47 19.39 9.08
C ARG A 415 -34.82 20.75 9.27
N ASP A 416 -33.73 21.04 8.64
CA ASP A 416 -33.05 22.34 8.69
C ASP A 416 -33.90 23.44 8.10
N LYS A 417 -34.58 23.15 6.97
CA LYS A 417 -35.57 24.08 6.39
C LYS A 417 -36.71 24.33 7.33
N LEU A 418 -37.23 23.30 7.99
CA LEU A 418 -38.32 23.41 8.98
C LEU A 418 -37.92 24.31 10.17
N LEU A 419 -36.67 24.13 10.67
CA LEU A 419 -36.15 24.97 11.77
C LEU A 419 -36.06 26.45 11.36
N THR A 420 -35.56 26.70 10.15
CA THR A 420 -35.41 28.04 9.60
C THR A 420 -36.78 28.74 9.45
N LEU A 421 -37.75 28.04 8.83
CA LEU A 421 -39.09 28.57 8.63
C LEU A 421 -39.84 28.78 9.96
N THR A 422 -39.64 27.89 10.94
CA THR A 422 -40.24 28.03 12.28
C THR A 422 -39.66 29.26 12.99
N SER A 423 -38.34 29.47 12.92
CA SER A 423 -37.68 30.64 13.51
C SER A 423 -38.14 31.95 12.86
N GLU A 424 -38.36 31.97 11.53
CA GLU A 424 -38.92 33.14 10.83
C GLU A 424 -40.37 33.40 11.25
N LEU A 425 -41.18 32.35 11.35
CA LEU A 425 -42.54 32.44 11.78
C LEU A 425 -42.68 33.03 13.20
N ASP A 426 -41.87 32.52 14.14
CA ASP A 426 -41.88 33.03 15.55
C ASP A 426 -41.40 34.49 15.61
N ARG A 427 -40.41 34.88 14.79
CA ARG A 427 -39.97 36.27 14.70
C ARG A 427 -41.09 37.18 14.24
N LEU A 428 -41.78 36.85 13.12
CA LEU A 428 -42.86 37.65 12.56
C LEU A 428 -44.08 37.72 13.46
N ARG A 429 -44.41 36.68 14.20
CA ARG A 429 -45.45 36.66 15.23
C ARG A 429 -45.13 37.58 16.41
N ASN A 430 -43.87 37.62 16.84
CA ASN A 430 -43.42 38.49 17.94
C ASN A 430 -43.38 39.97 17.56
N GLU A 431 -43.22 40.29 16.27
CA GLU A 431 -43.27 41.69 15.78
C GLU A 431 -44.66 42.32 15.79
N HIS A 432 -45.75 41.51 15.91
CA HIS A 432 -47.14 41.92 16.01
C HIS A 432 -47.63 42.95 14.96
N LYS A 433 -47.03 42.94 13.72
CA LYS A 433 -47.37 43.85 12.66
C LYS A 433 -48.46 43.29 11.74
N PRO A 434 -49.55 44.05 11.46
CA PRO A 434 -50.63 43.57 10.55
C PRO A 434 -50.17 43.23 9.13
N GLU A 435 -49.15 43.89 8.65
CA GLU A 435 -48.52 43.67 7.31
C GLU A 435 -47.89 42.29 7.16
N HIS A 436 -47.60 41.58 8.25
CA HIS A 436 -47.02 40.25 8.22
C HIS A 436 -48.04 39.10 8.14
N ALA A 437 -49.35 39.40 8.18
CA ALA A 437 -50.41 38.38 8.28
C ALA A 437 -50.44 37.42 7.07
N GLU A 438 -50.13 37.89 5.86
CA GLU A 438 -50.09 37.07 4.63
C GLU A 438 -48.85 36.18 4.63
N ARG A 439 -47.70 36.73 4.99
CA ARG A 439 -46.45 35.97 5.10
C ARG A 439 -46.50 34.89 6.15
N ILE A 440 -47.11 35.16 7.33
CA ILE A 440 -47.35 34.21 8.38
C ILE A 440 -48.19 33.02 7.89
N ARG A 441 -49.29 33.27 7.18
CA ARG A 441 -50.14 32.19 6.61
C ARG A 441 -49.34 31.34 5.59
N GLY A 442 -48.50 31.97 4.74
CA GLY A 442 -47.64 31.27 3.80
C GLY A 442 -46.65 30.34 4.49
N LEU A 443 -45.98 30.83 5.55
CA LEU A 443 -45.03 30.06 6.34
C LEU A 443 -45.68 28.87 7.04
N GLU A 444 -46.89 29.09 7.64
CA GLU A 444 -47.67 28.02 8.31
C GLU A 444 -48.04 26.88 7.32
N ALA A 445 -48.46 27.25 6.10
CA ALA A 445 -48.76 26.27 5.06
C ALA A 445 -47.52 25.47 4.62
N GLU A 446 -46.39 26.14 4.45
CA GLU A 446 -45.10 25.48 4.05
C GLU A 446 -44.57 24.59 5.17
N ILE A 447 -44.60 25.04 6.42
CA ILE A 447 -44.24 24.25 7.60
C ILE A 447 -45.11 23.00 7.71
N SER A 448 -46.45 23.15 7.52
CA SER A 448 -47.38 22.01 7.58
C SER A 448 -47.10 20.99 6.48
N LYS A 449 -46.78 21.46 5.28
CA LYS A 449 -46.39 20.57 4.16
C LYS A 449 -45.14 19.77 4.48
N ILE A 450 -44.07 20.43 4.95
CA ILE A 450 -42.81 19.75 5.30
C ILE A 450 -43.02 18.77 6.48
N LYS A 451 -43.80 19.11 7.45
CA LYS A 451 -44.13 18.20 8.58
C LYS A 451 -44.86 16.95 8.12
N ASN A 452 -45.80 17.09 7.19
CA ASN A 452 -46.51 15.95 6.61
C ASN A 452 -45.56 15.04 5.77
N GLU A 453 -44.62 15.64 5.04
CA GLU A 453 -43.60 14.88 4.30
C GLU A 453 -42.60 14.15 5.22
N LEU A 454 -42.32 14.70 6.40
CA LEU A 454 -41.44 14.07 7.40
C LEU A 454 -42.16 13.04 8.31
N GLY A 455 -43.47 13.15 8.45
CA GLY A 455 -44.28 12.25 9.28
C GLY A 455 -44.99 11.14 8.52
N GLY A 456 -44.83 11.08 7.22
CA GLY A 456 -45.48 10.11 6.31
C GLY A 456 -44.64 8.88 5.97
N ASN A 457 -43.58 8.60 6.73
CA ASN A 457 -42.77 7.37 6.60
C ASN A 457 -42.82 6.57 7.90
#